data_14c186c60338042f336e45b583f114c3
#
_entry.id   14c186c60338042f336e45b583f114c3
#
_cell.length_a   1.000
_cell.length_b   1.000
_cell.length_c   1.000
_cell.angle_alpha   90.00
_cell.angle_beta   90.00
_cell.angle_gamma   90.00
#
_symmetry.space_group_name_H-M   'P 1'
#
loop_
_entity.id
_entity.type
_entity.pdbx_description
1 polymer ?
#
loop_
_entity_poly.entity_id
_entity_poly.type
_entity_poly.pdbx_seq_one_letter_code
_entity_poly.pdbx_strand_id
1 'polypeptide(L)'
;IEFTGSTWFTSLVGGTDRPAPERVDIPNTVQADLREYQRRGVDWLFFMSRNNLGAVLADDMGLGKTLQLLTLLAVEAEQGVRTGPTLVVAPTSVVGNWAREAGRFTPGMQVVVHHGPGRLHGFELMRACEEADLVVTSYGIINRDHKDLAHVRWDHVVLDEAQAIKNVGTQSSKSVRALPARHRIALTGTPIENKLSELRSLLDLSLIHI
;
A
#
# COMPACT_ATOMS: atom_id res chain seq x y z
N ILE A 1 -19.20 -20.42 -18.93
CA ILE A 1 -18.02 -20.57 -18.06
C ILE A 1 -18.56 -20.50 -16.63
N GLU A 2 -18.61 -21.63 -15.94
CA GLU A 2 -19.00 -21.65 -14.51
C GLU A 2 -17.78 -21.22 -13.70
N PHE A 3 -17.91 -20.13 -12.96
CA PHE A 3 -16.89 -19.66 -12.01
C PHE A 3 -17.16 -20.34 -10.65
N THR A 4 -16.39 -21.32 -10.29
CA THR A 4 -16.34 -21.88 -8.94
C THR A 4 -15.36 -21.05 -8.11
N GLY A 5 -15.85 -19.93 -7.54
CA GLY A 5 -15.09 -19.04 -6.66
C GLY A 5 -15.82 -18.83 -5.33
N SER A 6 -15.17 -18.13 -4.40
CA SER A 6 -15.83 -17.71 -3.16
C SER A 6 -17.07 -16.85 -3.47
N THR A 7 -18.09 -16.92 -2.64
CA THR A 7 -19.40 -16.28 -2.87
C THR A 7 -19.31 -14.79 -3.20
N TRP A 8 -18.32 -14.06 -2.64
CA TRP A 8 -18.10 -12.65 -2.94
C TRP A 8 -17.57 -12.42 -4.37
N PHE A 9 -16.69 -13.31 -4.89
CA PHE A 9 -16.16 -13.21 -6.26
C PHE A 9 -17.26 -13.48 -7.29
N THR A 10 -18.12 -14.45 -7.02
CA THR A 10 -19.28 -14.74 -7.88
C THR A 10 -20.27 -13.57 -7.91
N SER A 11 -20.46 -12.86 -6.80
CA SER A 11 -21.30 -11.65 -6.76
C SER A 11 -20.65 -10.44 -7.46
N LEU A 12 -19.32 -10.33 -7.46
CA LEU A 12 -18.57 -9.29 -8.19
C LEU A 12 -18.63 -9.47 -9.72
N VAL A 13 -18.62 -10.71 -10.21
CA VAL A 13 -18.52 -11.02 -11.64
C VAL A 13 -19.88 -11.31 -12.28
N GLY A 14 -20.85 -11.84 -11.52
CA GLY A 14 -22.09 -12.42 -12.07
C GLY A 14 -23.41 -11.82 -11.61
N GLY A 15 -23.42 -10.85 -10.68
CA GLY A 15 -24.66 -10.37 -10.06
C GLY A 15 -24.99 -8.90 -10.28
N THR A 16 -26.28 -8.60 -10.25
CA THR A 16 -26.84 -7.24 -10.18
C THR A 16 -26.64 -6.60 -8.81
N ASP A 17 -26.33 -7.40 -7.77
CA ASP A 17 -26.06 -6.99 -6.39
C ASP A 17 -24.55 -7.06 -6.14
N ARG A 18 -23.81 -6.04 -6.56
CA ARG A 18 -22.39 -5.91 -6.26
C ARG A 18 -22.24 -5.48 -4.79
N PRO A 19 -21.51 -6.22 -3.94
CA PRO A 19 -21.20 -5.72 -2.62
C PRO A 19 -20.42 -4.39 -2.76
N ALA A 20 -21.09 -3.31 -2.38
CA ALA A 20 -20.43 -2.00 -2.33
C ALA A 20 -19.59 -1.91 -1.06
N PRO A 21 -18.47 -1.18 -1.07
CA PRO A 21 -17.74 -0.88 0.15
C PRO A 21 -18.66 -0.22 1.16
N GLU A 22 -18.70 -0.76 2.38
CA GLU A 22 -19.38 -0.13 3.49
C GLU A 22 -18.62 1.08 3.99
N ARG A 23 -19.33 2.07 4.52
CA ARG A 23 -18.72 3.25 5.10
C ARG A 23 -17.99 2.87 6.37
N VAL A 24 -16.69 3.16 6.44
CA VAL A 24 -15.88 2.93 7.64
C VAL A 24 -15.83 4.18 8.52
N ASP A 25 -15.83 3.98 9.83
CA ASP A 25 -15.62 5.07 10.77
C ASP A 25 -14.14 5.49 10.75
N ILE A 26 -13.90 6.80 10.68
CA ILE A 26 -12.55 7.34 10.69
C ILE A 26 -12.14 7.57 12.15
N PRO A 27 -11.02 6.96 12.60
CA PRO A 27 -10.52 7.13 13.95
C PRO A 27 -10.21 8.59 14.30
N ASN A 28 -10.45 8.98 15.55
CA ASN A 28 -10.08 10.30 16.06
C ASN A 28 -8.55 10.55 16.08
N THR A 29 -7.76 9.49 15.91
CA THR A 29 -6.30 9.57 15.75
C THR A 29 -5.88 10.16 14.41
N VAL A 30 -6.80 10.21 13.42
CA VAL A 30 -6.59 10.88 12.15
C VAL A 30 -6.90 12.37 12.28
N GLN A 31 -5.89 13.22 12.17
CA GLN A 31 -6.00 14.67 12.32
C GLN A 31 -6.19 15.34 10.94
N ALA A 32 -7.26 15.00 10.26
CA ALA A 32 -7.63 15.60 8.99
C ALA A 32 -9.13 15.41 8.68
N ASP A 33 -9.72 16.40 8.02
CA ASP A 33 -11.05 16.29 7.44
C ASP A 33 -10.94 15.73 6.01
N LEU A 34 -11.38 14.49 5.81
CA LEU A 34 -11.37 13.86 4.50
C LEU A 34 -12.52 14.40 3.65
N ARG A 35 -12.21 14.76 2.41
CA ARG A 35 -13.23 15.05 1.39
C ARG A 35 -13.98 13.77 1.04
N GLU A 36 -15.19 13.90 0.51
CA GLU A 36 -16.06 12.75 0.23
C GLU A 36 -15.42 11.72 -0.72
N TYR A 37 -14.67 12.16 -1.74
CA TYR A 37 -13.96 11.24 -2.62
C TYR A 37 -12.82 10.50 -1.91
N GLN A 38 -12.11 11.15 -0.96
CA GLN A 38 -11.08 10.52 -0.14
C GLN A 38 -11.68 9.47 0.80
N ARG A 39 -12.84 9.78 1.40
CA ARG A 39 -13.56 8.82 2.23
C ARG A 39 -13.94 7.59 1.44
N ARG A 40 -14.50 7.77 0.23
CA ARG A 40 -14.79 6.64 -0.68
C ARG A 40 -13.55 5.83 -1.03
N GLY A 41 -12.41 6.48 -1.23
CA GLY A 41 -11.14 5.81 -1.46
C GLY A 41 -10.70 4.96 -0.26
N VAL A 42 -10.86 5.47 0.98
CA VAL A 42 -10.58 4.70 2.21
C VAL A 42 -11.53 3.52 2.34
N ASP A 43 -12.85 3.72 2.18
CA ASP A 43 -13.86 2.65 2.23
C ASP A 43 -13.51 1.53 1.23
N TRP A 44 -13.12 1.91 0.00
CA TRP A 44 -12.72 0.97 -1.04
C TRP A 44 -11.41 0.24 -0.71
N LEU A 45 -10.38 0.94 -0.24
CA LEU A 45 -9.11 0.32 0.16
C LEU A 45 -9.32 -0.67 1.31
N PHE A 46 -10.13 -0.30 2.30
CA PHE A 46 -10.48 -1.17 3.41
C PHE A 46 -11.25 -2.41 2.96
N PHE A 47 -12.22 -2.25 2.06
CA PHE A 47 -12.95 -3.36 1.44
C PHE A 47 -11.98 -4.32 0.71
N MET A 48 -11.03 -3.81 -0.07
CA MET A 48 -10.04 -4.64 -0.77
C MET A 48 -9.16 -5.41 0.23
N SER A 49 -8.67 -4.73 1.26
CA SER A 49 -7.87 -5.34 2.32
C SER A 49 -8.63 -6.46 3.05
N ARG A 50 -9.89 -6.22 3.44
CA ARG A 50 -10.73 -7.22 4.13
C ARG A 50 -11.01 -8.46 3.28
N ASN A 51 -10.99 -8.33 1.98
CA ASN A 51 -11.20 -9.43 1.04
C ASN A 51 -9.90 -10.07 0.54
N ASN A 52 -8.75 -9.74 1.13
CA ASN A 52 -7.42 -10.20 0.72
C ASN A 52 -7.09 -9.90 -0.75
N LEU A 53 -7.56 -8.74 -1.24
CA LEU A 53 -7.30 -8.27 -2.59
C LEU A 53 -6.24 -7.17 -2.58
N GLY A 54 -5.41 -7.16 -3.61
CA GLY A 54 -4.56 -6.00 -3.89
C GLY A 54 -5.38 -4.85 -4.48
N ALA A 55 -4.84 -3.62 -4.34
CA ALA A 55 -5.52 -2.41 -4.78
C ALA A 55 -4.65 -1.52 -5.66
N VAL A 56 -5.29 -0.82 -6.60
CA VAL A 56 -4.66 0.26 -7.37
C VAL A 56 -5.46 1.54 -7.12
N LEU A 57 -4.91 2.48 -6.36
CA LEU A 57 -5.50 3.79 -6.15
C LEU A 57 -4.96 4.77 -7.20
N ALA A 58 -5.80 5.05 -8.19
CA ALA A 58 -5.45 5.81 -9.38
C ALA A 58 -6.11 7.20 -9.36
N ASP A 59 -5.72 8.00 -8.40
CA ASP A 59 -6.18 9.39 -8.27
C ASP A 59 -5.14 10.35 -8.85
N ASP A 60 -5.57 11.48 -9.39
CA ASP A 60 -4.68 12.53 -9.87
C ASP A 60 -3.67 12.97 -8.78
N MET A 61 -2.56 13.57 -9.22
CA MET A 61 -1.56 14.12 -8.30
C MET A 61 -2.20 15.20 -7.41
N GLY A 62 -1.85 15.19 -6.12
CA GLY A 62 -2.37 16.18 -5.15
C GLY A 62 -3.75 15.88 -4.56
N LEU A 63 -4.44 14.81 -4.96
CA LEU A 63 -5.73 14.42 -4.40
C LEU A 63 -5.64 13.69 -3.05
N GLY A 64 -4.47 13.64 -2.44
CA GLY A 64 -4.30 13.14 -1.07
C GLY A 64 -4.28 11.61 -0.95
N LYS A 65 -3.64 10.91 -1.89
CA LYS A 65 -3.42 9.46 -1.80
C LYS A 65 -2.69 9.05 -0.52
N THR A 66 -1.70 9.83 -0.09
CA THR A 66 -1.02 9.63 1.20
C THR A 66 -2.00 9.66 2.37
N LEU A 67 -2.87 10.68 2.44
CA LEU A 67 -3.88 10.80 3.50
C LEU A 67 -4.84 9.61 3.49
N GLN A 68 -5.31 9.18 2.33
CA GLN A 68 -6.19 8.02 2.19
C GLN A 68 -5.52 6.74 2.72
N LEU A 69 -4.24 6.51 2.36
CA LEU A 69 -3.51 5.35 2.87
C LEU A 69 -3.28 5.43 4.39
N LEU A 70 -2.81 6.58 4.91
CA LEU A 70 -2.60 6.76 6.34
C LEU A 70 -3.91 6.55 7.13
N THR A 71 -5.03 7.01 6.59
CA THR A 71 -6.35 6.80 7.18
C THR A 71 -6.73 5.31 7.16
N LEU A 72 -6.50 4.58 6.06
CA LEU A 72 -6.69 3.13 6.01
C LEU A 72 -5.92 2.45 7.14
N LEU A 73 -4.63 2.75 7.30
CA LEU A 73 -3.79 2.14 8.34
C LEU A 73 -4.29 2.46 9.76
N ALA A 74 -4.81 3.66 9.99
CA ALA A 74 -5.41 4.04 11.26
C ALA A 74 -6.71 3.26 11.53
N VAL A 75 -7.58 3.11 10.53
CA VAL A 75 -8.81 2.30 10.62
C VAL A 75 -8.48 0.84 10.95
N GLU A 76 -7.54 0.25 10.25
CA GLU A 76 -7.12 -1.14 10.46
C GLU A 76 -6.48 -1.35 11.85
N ALA A 77 -5.72 -0.37 12.34
CA ALA A 77 -5.15 -0.41 13.68
C ALA A 77 -6.25 -0.35 14.76
N GLU A 78 -7.23 0.56 14.62
CA GLU A 78 -8.35 0.67 15.57
C GLU A 78 -9.21 -0.58 15.59
N GLN A 79 -9.44 -1.18 14.42
CA GLN A 79 -10.21 -2.44 14.32
C GLN A 79 -9.41 -3.69 14.71
N GLY A 80 -8.12 -3.57 15.00
CA GLY A 80 -7.26 -4.69 15.40
C GLY A 80 -7.05 -5.73 14.29
N VAL A 81 -7.18 -5.34 13.02
CA VAL A 81 -7.05 -6.26 11.88
C VAL A 81 -5.65 -6.25 11.25
N ARG A 82 -4.80 -5.33 11.64
CA ARG A 82 -3.39 -5.30 11.23
C ARG A 82 -2.61 -6.47 11.82
N THR A 83 -1.74 -7.07 11.02
CA THR A 83 -0.92 -8.23 11.40
C THR A 83 0.59 -7.95 11.38
N GLY A 84 0.99 -6.76 10.93
CA GLY A 84 2.38 -6.35 10.82
C GLY A 84 2.53 -4.90 10.35
N PRO A 85 3.77 -4.46 10.12
CA PRO A 85 4.07 -3.13 9.61
C PRO A 85 3.68 -2.96 8.14
N THR A 86 3.51 -1.72 7.72
CA THR A 86 3.32 -1.33 6.31
C THR A 86 4.63 -0.80 5.73
N LEU A 87 5.05 -1.30 4.57
CA LEU A 87 6.18 -0.78 3.82
C LEU A 87 5.68 0.11 2.67
N VAL A 88 6.11 1.36 2.64
CA VAL A 88 5.94 2.27 1.50
C VAL A 88 7.25 2.35 0.73
N VAL A 89 7.20 2.03 -0.55
CA VAL A 89 8.31 2.19 -1.50
C VAL A 89 7.96 3.34 -2.43
N ALA A 90 8.75 4.41 -2.37
CA ALA A 90 8.46 5.67 -3.04
C ALA A 90 9.68 6.19 -3.83
N PRO A 91 9.50 7.13 -4.76
CA PRO A 91 10.62 7.89 -5.31
C PRO A 91 11.40 8.60 -4.19
N THR A 92 12.73 8.67 -4.34
CA THR A 92 13.61 9.29 -3.33
C THR A 92 13.18 10.70 -2.92
N SER A 93 12.67 11.49 -3.87
CA SER A 93 12.24 12.88 -3.66
C SER A 93 11.05 13.02 -2.71
N VAL A 94 10.23 11.98 -2.53
CA VAL A 94 9.00 12.04 -1.72
C VAL A 94 9.08 11.26 -0.41
N VAL A 95 10.16 10.51 -0.16
CA VAL A 95 10.36 9.74 1.09
C VAL A 95 10.19 10.64 2.34
N GLY A 96 10.79 11.83 2.34
CA GLY A 96 10.65 12.77 3.45
C GLY A 96 9.24 13.37 3.58
N ASN A 97 8.47 13.44 2.47
CA ASN A 97 7.09 13.90 2.50
C ASN A 97 6.19 12.89 3.23
N TRP A 98 6.38 11.60 2.99
CA TRP A 98 5.64 10.53 3.66
C TRP A 98 5.77 10.62 5.19
N ALA A 99 6.99 10.75 5.70
CA ALA A 99 7.23 10.89 7.15
C ALA A 99 6.58 12.15 7.72
N ARG A 100 6.67 13.28 7.01
CA ARG A 100 6.07 14.56 7.43
C ARG A 100 4.53 14.49 7.42
N GLU A 101 3.93 13.92 6.40
CA GLU A 101 2.49 13.77 6.30
C GLU A 101 1.95 12.78 7.34
N ALA A 102 2.65 11.68 7.61
CA ALA A 102 2.31 10.77 8.70
C ALA A 102 2.34 11.47 10.06
N GLY A 103 3.40 12.22 10.36
CA GLY A 103 3.49 13.02 11.60
C GLY A 103 2.42 14.10 11.72
N ARG A 104 1.90 14.61 10.60
CA ARG A 104 0.82 15.60 10.57
C ARG A 104 -0.56 14.98 10.72
N PHE A 105 -0.86 13.92 9.97
CA PHE A 105 -2.21 13.38 9.87
C PHE A 105 -2.50 12.23 10.83
N THR A 106 -1.45 11.51 11.25
CA THR A 106 -1.53 10.37 12.16
C THR A 106 -0.38 10.41 13.17
N PRO A 107 -0.32 11.43 14.06
CA PRO A 107 0.84 11.70 14.91
C PRO A 107 1.17 10.59 15.92
N GLY A 108 0.23 9.68 16.19
CA GLY A 108 0.47 8.49 17.02
C GLY A 108 1.14 7.33 16.30
N MET A 109 1.27 7.39 14.97
CA MET A 109 1.83 6.31 14.16
C MET A 109 3.36 6.28 14.28
N GLN A 110 3.93 5.10 14.57
CA GLN A 110 5.38 4.91 14.63
C GLN A 110 5.94 4.77 13.21
N VAL A 111 6.74 5.77 12.78
CA VAL A 111 7.27 5.84 11.41
C VAL A 111 8.78 5.63 11.40
N VAL A 112 9.24 4.65 10.62
CA VAL A 112 10.66 4.42 10.36
C VAL A 112 10.99 4.85 8.93
N VAL A 113 11.98 5.75 8.77
CA VAL A 113 12.50 6.15 7.46
C VAL A 113 13.76 5.34 7.17
N HIS A 114 13.60 4.30 6.35
CA HIS A 114 14.71 3.45 5.91
C HIS A 114 15.35 4.03 4.66
N HIS A 115 16.15 5.09 4.83
CA HIS A 115 16.78 5.83 3.74
C HIS A 115 18.09 6.49 4.20
N GLY A 116 18.99 6.77 3.25
CA GLY A 116 20.26 7.46 3.52
C GLY A 116 21.40 6.52 3.94
N PRO A 117 22.61 7.08 4.16
CA PRO A 117 23.82 6.30 4.46
C PRO A 117 23.82 5.69 5.87
N GLY A 118 23.14 6.32 6.82
CA GLY A 118 23.05 5.87 8.22
C GLY A 118 21.84 4.98 8.52
N ARG A 119 21.18 4.41 7.51
CA ARG A 119 20.04 3.52 7.71
C ARG A 119 20.45 2.21 8.37
N LEU A 120 19.52 1.63 9.12
CA LEU A 120 19.71 0.36 9.81
C LEU A 120 19.87 -0.82 8.84
N HIS A 121 20.52 -1.90 9.31
CA HIS A 121 20.73 -3.13 8.56
C HIS A 121 20.54 -4.37 9.45
N GLY A 122 20.32 -5.53 8.82
CA GLY A 122 20.25 -6.82 9.50
C GLY A 122 19.24 -6.83 10.64
N PHE A 123 19.64 -7.35 11.80
CA PHE A 123 18.76 -7.53 12.96
C PHE A 123 18.19 -6.21 13.52
N GLU A 124 18.98 -5.13 13.53
CA GLU A 124 18.49 -3.82 13.99
C GLU A 124 17.40 -3.26 13.10
N LEU A 125 17.52 -3.45 11.77
CA LEU A 125 16.47 -3.08 10.83
C LEU A 125 15.20 -3.90 11.07
N MET A 126 15.32 -5.22 11.20
CA MET A 126 14.17 -6.10 11.43
C MET A 126 13.40 -5.69 12.69
N ARG A 127 14.11 -5.49 13.80
CA ARG A 127 13.52 -5.04 15.05
C ARG A 127 12.82 -3.68 14.91
N ALA A 128 13.46 -2.71 14.27
CA ALA A 128 12.87 -1.39 14.04
C ALA A 128 11.61 -1.47 13.15
N CYS A 129 11.59 -2.38 12.17
CA CYS A 129 10.42 -2.61 11.34
C CYS A 129 9.27 -3.27 12.11
N GLU A 130 9.56 -4.24 12.99
CA GLU A 130 8.53 -4.93 13.80
C GLU A 130 7.86 -4.00 14.81
N GLU A 131 8.60 -3.01 15.33
CA GLU A 131 8.09 -1.99 16.25
C GLU A 131 7.37 -0.83 15.52
N ALA A 132 7.48 -0.74 14.19
CA ALA A 132 6.90 0.34 13.41
C ALA A 132 5.47 0.03 12.93
N ASP A 133 4.70 1.10 12.73
CA ASP A 133 3.44 1.04 11.98
C ASP A 133 3.68 1.24 10.48
N LEU A 134 4.60 2.12 10.15
CA LEU A 134 4.92 2.52 8.78
C LEU A 134 6.43 2.59 8.58
N VAL A 135 6.93 1.88 7.58
CA VAL A 135 8.32 1.97 7.13
C VAL A 135 8.33 2.59 5.73
N VAL A 136 9.09 3.66 5.55
CA VAL A 136 9.20 4.35 4.27
C VAL A 136 10.59 4.18 3.69
N THR A 137 10.67 3.72 2.45
CA THR A 137 11.94 3.54 1.74
C THR A 137 11.84 3.99 0.28
N SER A 138 12.95 3.93 -0.44
CA SER A 138 12.96 4.25 -1.87
C SER A 138 13.23 3.03 -2.75
N TYR A 139 12.83 3.12 -4.04
CA TYR A 139 13.10 2.09 -5.04
C TYR A 139 14.59 1.73 -5.15
N GLY A 140 15.48 2.71 -4.99
CA GLY A 140 16.93 2.47 -5.01
C GLY A 140 17.44 1.71 -3.78
N ILE A 141 16.85 1.96 -2.62
CA ILE A 141 17.20 1.28 -1.36
C ILE A 141 16.66 -0.15 -1.36
N ILE A 142 15.42 -0.37 -1.79
CA ILE A 142 14.85 -1.71 -1.81
C ILE A 142 15.67 -2.69 -2.66
N ASN A 143 16.31 -2.21 -3.74
CA ASN A 143 17.19 -3.04 -4.55
C ASN A 143 18.45 -3.49 -3.82
N ARG A 144 18.95 -2.67 -2.90
CA ARG A 144 20.16 -2.95 -2.13
C ARG A 144 19.87 -3.83 -0.92
N ASP A 145 18.77 -3.53 -0.23
CA ASP A 145 18.45 -4.08 1.09
C ASP A 145 17.30 -5.09 1.05
N HIS A 146 16.91 -5.57 -0.15
CA HIS A 146 15.77 -6.50 -0.32
C HIS A 146 15.89 -7.77 0.52
N LYS A 147 17.13 -8.24 0.79
CA LYS A 147 17.35 -9.44 1.60
C LYS A 147 16.94 -9.21 3.05
N ASP A 148 17.32 -8.07 3.64
CA ASP A 148 16.96 -7.73 5.01
C ASP A 148 15.45 -7.49 5.11
N LEU A 149 14.88 -6.73 4.17
CA LEU A 149 13.45 -6.40 4.13
C LEU A 149 12.56 -7.63 3.85
N ALA A 150 13.09 -8.67 3.20
CA ALA A 150 12.35 -9.91 2.95
C ALA A 150 12.20 -10.79 4.21
N HIS A 151 12.91 -10.52 5.29
CA HIS A 151 12.73 -11.22 6.57
C HIS A 151 11.56 -10.64 7.40
N VAL A 152 11.10 -9.43 7.06
CA VAL A 152 9.97 -8.79 7.73
C VAL A 152 8.66 -9.25 7.08
N ARG A 153 7.67 -9.61 7.89
CA ARG A 153 6.32 -9.93 7.41
C ARG A 153 5.51 -8.64 7.31
N TRP A 154 5.33 -8.17 6.09
CA TRP A 154 4.60 -6.94 5.82
C TRP A 154 3.10 -7.20 5.77
N ASP A 155 2.32 -6.39 6.47
CA ASP A 155 0.87 -6.39 6.28
C ASP A 155 0.53 -5.80 4.92
N HIS A 156 1.05 -4.59 4.64
CA HIS A 156 0.96 -3.98 3.32
C HIS A 156 2.33 -3.68 2.71
N VAL A 157 2.46 -3.89 1.40
CA VAL A 157 3.52 -3.29 0.59
C VAL A 157 2.87 -2.30 -0.37
N VAL A 158 3.18 -1.04 -0.19
CA VAL A 158 2.61 0.09 -0.94
C VAL A 158 3.66 0.65 -1.88
N LEU A 159 3.29 0.82 -3.14
CA LEU A 159 4.14 1.36 -4.18
C LEU A 159 3.63 2.75 -4.57
N ASP A 160 4.34 3.77 -4.16
CA ASP A 160 4.01 5.14 -4.54
C ASP A 160 4.64 5.48 -5.89
N GLU A 161 3.90 6.21 -6.72
CA GLU A 161 4.25 6.46 -8.13
C GLU A 161 4.60 5.13 -8.83
N ALA A 162 3.69 4.15 -8.72
CA ALA A 162 3.90 2.76 -9.15
C ALA A 162 4.28 2.62 -10.64
N GLN A 163 4.00 3.64 -11.47
CA GLN A 163 4.48 3.71 -12.85
C GLN A 163 6.02 3.68 -12.95
N ALA A 164 6.75 4.01 -11.88
CA ALA A 164 8.22 3.92 -11.85
C ALA A 164 8.74 2.48 -12.02
N ILE A 165 7.92 1.47 -11.73
CA ILE A 165 8.28 0.04 -11.83
C ILE A 165 7.40 -0.74 -12.81
N LYS A 166 6.81 -0.07 -13.78
CA LYS A 166 5.94 -0.67 -14.81
C LYS A 166 6.61 -1.79 -15.64
N ASN A 167 7.93 -1.82 -15.71
CA ASN A 167 8.67 -2.87 -16.38
C ASN A 167 8.94 -4.05 -15.44
N VAL A 168 8.24 -5.15 -15.62
CA VAL A 168 8.34 -6.38 -14.81
C VAL A 168 9.77 -6.93 -14.71
N GLY A 169 10.58 -6.72 -15.75
CA GLY A 169 11.97 -7.19 -15.82
C GLY A 169 12.98 -6.41 -15.00
N THR A 170 12.61 -5.24 -14.46
CA THR A 170 13.54 -4.40 -13.71
C THR A 170 13.89 -5.02 -12.35
N GLN A 171 15.10 -4.71 -11.85
CA GLN A 171 15.53 -5.15 -10.52
C GLN A 171 14.57 -4.70 -9.42
N SER A 172 14.07 -3.46 -9.49
CA SER A 172 13.11 -2.92 -8.51
C SER A 172 11.81 -3.70 -8.49
N SER A 173 11.28 -4.06 -9.67
CA SER A 173 10.07 -4.87 -9.75
C SER A 173 10.27 -6.26 -9.14
N LYS A 174 11.40 -6.91 -9.43
CA LYS A 174 11.75 -8.22 -8.85
C LYS A 174 11.92 -8.14 -7.34
N SER A 175 12.65 -7.13 -6.83
CA SER A 175 12.88 -6.95 -5.39
C SER A 175 11.58 -6.72 -4.63
N VAL A 176 10.67 -5.88 -5.14
CA VAL A 176 9.36 -5.65 -4.53
C VAL A 176 8.49 -6.90 -4.53
N ARG A 177 8.46 -7.64 -5.64
CA ARG A 177 7.68 -8.89 -5.76
C ARG A 177 8.14 -9.98 -4.80
N ALA A 178 9.43 -10.01 -4.47
CA ALA A 178 10.00 -10.99 -3.55
C ALA A 178 9.68 -10.72 -2.06
N LEU A 179 9.14 -9.55 -1.71
CA LEU A 179 8.77 -9.26 -0.33
C LEU A 179 7.53 -10.04 0.10
N PRO A 180 7.54 -10.68 1.28
CA PRO A 180 6.35 -11.30 1.85
C PRO A 180 5.38 -10.21 2.31
N ALA A 181 4.24 -10.09 1.66
CA ALA A 181 3.22 -9.12 1.99
C ALA A 181 1.84 -9.77 1.95
N ARG A 182 0.99 -9.41 2.91
CA ARG A 182 -0.41 -9.85 2.94
C ARG A 182 -1.22 -9.12 1.85
N HIS A 183 -0.99 -7.82 1.71
CA HIS A 183 -1.66 -7.00 0.70
C HIS A 183 -0.65 -6.16 -0.07
N ARG A 184 -1.00 -5.82 -1.31
CA ARG A 184 -0.21 -4.91 -2.14
C ARG A 184 -1.09 -3.78 -2.65
N ILE A 185 -0.61 -2.54 -2.50
CA ILE A 185 -1.33 -1.34 -2.92
C ILE A 185 -0.44 -0.55 -3.87
N ALA A 186 -0.93 -0.25 -5.05
CA ALA A 186 -0.27 0.65 -5.99
C ALA A 186 -0.95 2.02 -5.96
N LEU A 187 -0.17 3.06 -5.70
CA LEU A 187 -0.61 4.45 -5.79
C LEU A 187 -0.03 5.04 -7.07
N THR A 188 -0.86 5.66 -7.90
CA THR A 188 -0.41 6.28 -9.14
C THR A 188 -1.27 7.48 -9.51
N GLY A 189 -0.65 8.51 -10.10
CA GLY A 189 -1.36 9.65 -10.67
C GLY A 189 -1.73 9.41 -12.15
N THR A 190 -1.13 8.41 -12.78
CA THR A 190 -1.28 8.12 -14.22
C THR A 190 -1.45 6.63 -14.43
N PRO A 191 -2.66 6.08 -14.21
CA PRO A 191 -2.89 4.64 -14.27
C PRO A 191 -2.68 4.04 -15.66
N ILE A 192 -2.94 4.81 -16.71
CA ILE A 192 -2.81 4.39 -18.10
C ILE A 192 -2.34 5.59 -18.93
N GLU A 193 -1.04 5.67 -19.24
CA GLU A 193 -0.55 6.69 -20.16
C GLU A 193 -0.60 6.22 -21.62
N ASN A 194 -0.20 4.96 -21.92
CA ASN A 194 -0.03 4.55 -23.34
C ASN A 194 -0.30 3.07 -23.65
N LYS A 195 -0.39 2.15 -22.69
CA LYS A 195 -0.53 0.71 -22.99
C LYS A 195 -1.30 -0.06 -21.91
N LEU A 196 -2.23 -0.91 -22.34
CA LEU A 196 -2.90 -1.89 -21.50
C LEU A 196 -1.93 -2.82 -20.72
N SER A 197 -0.71 -3.03 -21.26
CA SER A 197 0.34 -3.79 -20.58
C SER A 197 0.85 -3.11 -19.29
N GLU A 198 0.74 -1.79 -19.17
CA GLU A 198 1.10 -1.05 -17.95
C GLU A 198 0.09 -1.32 -16.85
N LEU A 199 -1.20 -1.24 -17.18
CA LEU A 199 -2.28 -1.59 -16.26
C LEU A 199 -2.17 -3.06 -15.80
N ARG A 200 -1.93 -3.98 -16.74
CA ARG A 200 -1.69 -5.40 -16.42
C ARG A 200 -0.51 -5.55 -15.45
N SER A 201 0.59 -4.86 -15.68
CA SER A 201 1.77 -4.92 -14.81
C SER A 201 1.47 -4.41 -13.38
N LEU A 202 0.66 -3.35 -13.24
CA LEU A 202 0.21 -2.83 -11.95
C LEU A 202 -0.77 -3.81 -11.27
N LEU A 203 -1.71 -4.37 -12.02
CA LEU A 203 -2.62 -5.40 -11.52
C LEU A 203 -1.85 -6.66 -11.11
N ASP A 204 -0.91 -7.14 -11.93
CA ASP A 204 -0.05 -8.29 -11.58
C ASP A 204 0.76 -8.03 -10.31
N LEU A 205 1.14 -6.78 -10.02
CA LEU A 205 1.80 -6.42 -8.76
C LEU A 205 0.85 -6.49 -7.57
N SER A 206 -0.40 -6.11 -7.75
CA SER A 206 -1.42 -6.12 -6.69
C SER A 206 -2.06 -7.50 -6.50
N LEU A 207 -2.12 -8.34 -7.54
CA LEU A 207 -2.85 -9.63 -7.56
C LEU A 207 -1.96 -10.87 -7.31
N ILE A 208 -0.70 -10.72 -6.92
CA ILE A 208 0.29 -11.83 -6.79
C ILE A 208 -0.07 -12.87 -5.70
N HIS A 209 -1.24 -12.86 -5.14
CA HIS A 209 -1.66 -13.83 -4.13
C HIS A 209 -2.88 -14.69 -4.54
N ILE A 210 -3.09 -14.88 -5.85
CA ILE A 210 -4.07 -15.88 -6.31
C ILE A 210 -3.32 -17.09 -6.84
#